data_88094a76433d5ec873ff62608d38272e
#
_entry.id   88094a76433d5ec873ff62608d38272e
#
_cell.length_a   1.000
_cell.length_b   1.000
_cell.length_c   1.000
_cell.angle_alpha   90.00
_cell.angle_beta   90.00
_cell.angle_gamma   90.00
#
_symmetry.space_group_name_H-M   'P 1'
#
loop_
_entity.id
_entity.type
_entity.pdbx_description
1 polymer ?
#
loop_
_entity_poly.entity_id
_entity_poly.type
_entity_poly.pdbx_seq_one_letter_code
_entity_poly.pdbx_strand_id
1 'polypeptide(L)'
;EPLYGKQYLPRKFKIGVVLPDDNCIDVYTHDLGLIAEIENDAVVGYNVLVGGGQGTTPSASKTFPALGKKLCFATKENVLDIVQAVVEVQRDHGNRSDRKIARLKYLIHDWGMDKFKSTVEQYLGTTLQPATEADVIEHDDHMGWHAQGDSQWFYGLNIENGRIQDTQDCQLKTALRIICQQLKPGIHLTAHQSLLFTNIAETEKETLEQILVSHGVRLSEEWSNARRWSMACVAWPTCGLSITESERALPGMIDELEIALENMGLAEEKFTLRMTGCPNGCARPYNPDIGLVGRAKNKYTLYVGGTRLGTRLAFVHRDMVSSENVVPVIVKLFEFFKTDRQQDETFGDFCNRQGNETLLTFTASIAFN
;
A
#
# COMPACT_ATOMS: atom_id res chain seq x y z
N GLU A 1 6.69 29.85 -5.55
CA GLU A 1 5.95 29.03 -4.59
C GLU A 1 6.37 29.41 -3.16
N PRO A 2 5.48 30.07 -2.37
CA PRO A 2 5.87 30.61 -1.06
C PRO A 2 6.42 29.54 -0.09
N LEU A 3 5.76 28.38 0.00
CA LEU A 3 6.13 27.31 0.93
C LEU A 3 7.50 26.70 0.62
N TYR A 4 7.78 26.44 -0.65
CA TYR A 4 9.02 25.77 -1.06
C TYR A 4 10.19 26.74 -1.23
N GLY A 5 9.91 28.01 -1.35
CA GLY A 5 10.94 29.03 -1.61
C GLY A 5 11.67 28.81 -2.94
N LYS A 6 12.84 29.45 -3.10
CA LYS A 6 13.61 29.37 -4.34
C LYS A 6 14.30 28.01 -4.56
N GLN A 7 14.53 27.23 -3.51
CA GLN A 7 15.31 25.99 -3.58
C GLN A 7 14.45 24.74 -3.77
N TYR A 8 13.12 24.83 -3.57
CA TYR A 8 12.22 23.70 -3.51
C TYR A 8 12.60 22.67 -2.43
N LEU A 9 11.93 21.51 -2.43
CA LEU A 9 12.25 20.42 -1.51
C LEU A 9 13.45 19.61 -2.02
N PRO A 10 14.30 19.05 -1.15
CA PRO A 10 15.44 18.20 -1.54
C PRO A 10 15.02 16.98 -2.34
N ARG A 11 13.85 16.43 -2.06
CA ARG A 11 13.30 15.23 -2.69
C ARG A 11 11.77 15.27 -2.69
N LYS A 12 11.10 14.32 -3.39
CA LYS A 12 9.65 14.13 -3.31
C LYS A 12 9.19 14.03 -1.86
N PHE A 13 8.04 14.60 -1.59
CA PHE A 13 7.39 14.60 -0.29
C PHE A 13 5.94 14.14 -0.48
N LYS A 14 5.51 13.14 0.26
CA LYS A 14 4.17 12.58 0.18
C LYS A 14 3.41 12.86 1.45
N ILE A 15 2.21 13.38 1.32
CA ILE A 15 1.26 13.57 2.42
C ILE A 15 0.08 12.65 2.19
N GLY A 16 -0.37 11.95 3.22
CA GLY A 16 -1.55 11.11 3.21
C GLY A 16 -2.49 11.44 4.34
N VAL A 17 -3.78 11.36 4.11
CA VAL A 17 -4.84 11.54 5.12
C VAL A 17 -5.72 10.31 5.11
N VAL A 18 -6.02 9.76 6.28
CA VAL A 18 -6.88 8.57 6.43
C VAL A 18 -7.88 8.75 7.56
N LEU A 19 -8.98 8.00 7.47
CA LEU A 19 -9.84 7.70 8.59
C LEU A 19 -9.32 6.45 9.33
N PRO A 20 -9.61 6.28 10.61
CA PRO A 20 -9.15 5.10 11.36
C PRO A 20 -9.59 3.75 10.75
N ASP A 21 -10.79 3.70 10.20
CA ASP A 21 -11.42 2.53 9.59
C ASP A 21 -11.09 2.37 8.08
N ASP A 22 -10.35 3.31 7.49
CA ASP A 22 -9.98 3.29 6.07
C ASP A 22 -8.52 3.71 5.85
N ASN A 23 -7.59 2.79 6.04
CA ASN A 23 -6.17 2.99 5.76
C ASN A 23 -5.75 2.46 4.37
N CYS A 24 -6.56 2.63 3.34
CA CYS A 24 -6.27 2.11 1.99
C CYS A 24 -4.98 2.65 1.36
N ILE A 25 -4.49 3.81 1.80
CA ILE A 25 -3.26 4.44 1.31
C ILE A 25 -1.99 4.00 2.04
N ASP A 26 -2.07 3.18 3.10
CA ASP A 26 -0.94 2.87 4.00
C ASP A 26 -0.26 4.13 4.55
N VAL A 27 -0.98 4.89 5.36
CA VAL A 27 -0.56 6.21 5.85
C VAL A 27 0.84 6.22 6.46
N TYR A 28 1.26 5.14 7.10
CA TYR A 28 2.60 4.98 7.68
C TYR A 28 3.74 4.98 6.65
N THR A 29 3.43 4.84 5.35
CA THR A 29 4.44 4.84 4.27
C THR A 29 4.70 6.23 3.68
N HIS A 30 4.04 7.26 4.18
CA HIS A 30 4.16 8.64 3.71
C HIS A 30 5.20 9.44 4.50
N ASP A 31 5.79 10.46 3.88
CA ASP A 31 6.71 11.38 4.56
C ASP A 31 5.99 12.09 5.70
N LEU A 32 4.71 12.45 5.50
CA LEU A 32 3.78 12.95 6.50
C LEU A 32 2.45 12.23 6.36
N GLY A 33 1.95 11.65 7.45
CA GLY A 33 0.63 11.01 7.52
C GLY A 33 -0.27 11.74 8.51
N LEU A 34 -1.56 11.81 8.22
CA LEU A 34 -2.60 12.35 9.10
C LEU A 34 -3.63 11.25 9.33
N ILE A 35 -3.77 10.79 10.58
CA ILE A 35 -4.82 9.87 10.99
C ILE A 35 -5.89 10.70 11.68
N ALA A 36 -7.08 10.78 11.09
CA ALA A 36 -8.18 11.55 11.67
C ALA A 36 -8.61 10.96 13.02
N GLU A 37 -8.92 11.81 13.95
CA GLU A 37 -9.59 11.47 15.21
C GLU A 37 -11.04 11.93 15.13
N ILE A 38 -11.97 11.00 15.39
CA ILE A 38 -13.40 11.22 15.20
C ILE A 38 -14.10 11.10 16.53
N GLU A 39 -14.88 12.12 16.89
CA GLU A 39 -15.77 12.14 18.04
C GLU A 39 -17.16 12.59 17.59
N ASN A 40 -18.21 11.85 17.99
CA ASN A 40 -19.60 12.19 17.66
C ASN A 40 -19.81 12.44 16.15
N ASP A 41 -19.30 11.56 15.29
CA ASP A 41 -19.37 11.63 13.83
C ASP A 41 -18.69 12.88 13.21
N ALA A 42 -17.80 13.53 13.94
CA ALA A 42 -17.06 14.69 13.46
C ALA A 42 -15.54 14.53 13.69
N VAL A 43 -14.76 14.93 12.71
CA VAL A 43 -13.30 15.00 12.88
C VAL A 43 -12.98 16.10 13.88
N VAL A 44 -12.30 15.76 14.97
CA VAL A 44 -11.85 16.71 16.00
C VAL A 44 -10.39 17.12 15.83
N GLY A 45 -9.59 16.30 15.18
CA GLY A 45 -8.17 16.56 14.91
C GLY A 45 -7.50 15.39 14.21
N TYR A 46 -6.18 15.36 14.27
CA TYR A 46 -5.37 14.36 13.58
C TYR A 46 -4.14 13.96 14.41
N ASN A 47 -3.84 12.67 14.49
CA ASN A 47 -2.48 12.24 14.80
C ASN A 47 -1.58 12.46 13.59
N VAL A 48 -0.51 13.20 13.77
CA VAL A 48 0.48 13.51 12.72
C VAL A 48 1.60 12.49 12.78
N LEU A 49 1.80 11.76 11.67
CA LEU A 49 2.92 10.85 11.47
C LEU A 49 4.00 11.51 10.62
N VAL A 50 5.26 11.22 10.88
CA VAL A 50 6.40 11.72 10.09
C VAL A 50 7.44 10.64 9.82
N GLY A 51 8.09 10.71 8.65
CA GLY A 51 9.27 9.92 8.33
C GLY A 51 9.00 8.56 7.66
N GLY A 52 7.80 8.32 7.14
CA GLY A 52 7.55 7.12 6.32
C GLY A 52 8.16 7.20 4.94
N GLY A 53 8.43 6.03 4.35
CA GLY A 53 8.94 5.94 2.97
C GLY A 53 9.52 4.58 2.63
N GLN A 54 8.97 3.95 1.60
CA GLN A 54 9.30 2.57 1.25
C GLN A 54 10.61 2.44 0.45
N GLY A 55 10.86 3.35 -0.51
CA GLY A 55 11.93 3.17 -1.49
C GLY A 55 13.33 3.02 -0.89
N THR A 56 14.09 2.07 -1.44
CA THR A 56 15.52 1.88 -1.22
C THR A 56 16.29 1.97 -2.54
N THR A 57 17.60 2.09 -2.48
CA THR A 57 18.47 2.12 -3.67
C THR A 57 19.47 0.97 -3.55
N PRO A 58 19.49 0.00 -4.49
CA PRO A 58 20.31 -1.21 -4.39
C PRO A 58 21.81 -0.94 -4.19
N SER A 59 22.32 0.11 -4.82
CA SER A 59 23.73 0.51 -4.75
C SER A 59 24.08 1.41 -3.56
N ALA A 60 23.16 1.58 -2.60
CA ALA A 60 23.34 2.48 -1.47
C ALA A 60 22.88 1.80 -0.17
N SER A 61 23.81 1.18 0.54
CA SER A 61 23.57 0.48 1.80
C SER A 61 22.98 1.36 2.90
N LYS A 62 23.10 2.68 2.78
CA LYS A 62 22.49 3.66 3.70
C LYS A 62 20.98 3.80 3.52
N THR A 63 20.40 3.22 2.47
CA THR A 63 18.97 3.36 2.19
C THR A 63 18.17 2.22 2.79
N PHE A 64 17.02 2.53 3.39
CA PHE A 64 16.16 1.57 4.08
C PHE A 64 14.68 1.95 3.91
N PRO A 65 13.75 0.99 3.97
CA PRO A 65 12.32 1.29 4.11
C PRO A 65 12.04 1.77 5.53
N ALA A 66 11.12 2.72 5.69
CA ALA A 66 10.72 3.21 7.00
C ALA A 66 9.20 3.41 7.06
N LEU A 67 8.64 3.23 8.24
CA LEU A 67 7.28 3.63 8.60
C LEU A 67 7.31 4.94 9.38
N GLY A 68 6.27 5.74 9.22
CA GLY A 68 6.07 6.98 9.97
C GLY A 68 5.99 6.73 11.47
N LYS A 69 6.38 7.74 12.24
CA LYS A 69 6.26 7.73 13.70
C LYS A 69 5.31 8.85 14.13
N LYS A 70 4.49 8.62 15.14
CA LYS A 70 3.63 9.66 15.72
C LYS A 70 4.47 10.82 16.23
N LEU A 71 4.21 12.02 15.74
CA LEU A 71 4.87 13.26 16.13
C LEU A 71 4.06 13.98 17.21
N CYS A 72 2.77 14.20 16.94
CA CYS A 72 1.89 14.99 17.79
C CYS A 72 0.42 14.75 17.43
N PHE A 73 -0.48 15.26 18.27
CA PHE A 73 -1.86 15.53 17.91
C PHE A 73 -1.99 16.97 17.38
N ALA A 74 -2.77 17.15 16.33
CA ALA A 74 -3.10 18.42 15.70
C ALA A 74 -4.62 18.63 15.70
N THR A 75 -5.10 19.79 16.17
CA THR A 75 -6.52 20.16 16.03
C THR A 75 -6.83 20.56 14.59
N LYS A 76 -8.11 20.68 14.24
CA LYS A 76 -8.53 21.16 12.92
C LYS A 76 -7.99 22.55 12.58
N GLU A 77 -7.85 23.40 13.59
CA GLU A 77 -7.41 24.79 13.47
C GLU A 77 -5.92 24.91 13.17
N ASN A 78 -5.07 24.02 13.72
CA ASN A 78 -3.62 24.14 13.64
C ASN A 78 -2.93 23.08 12.77
N VAL A 79 -3.66 22.10 12.24
CA VAL A 79 -3.07 21.00 11.43
C VAL A 79 -2.30 21.53 10.22
N LEU A 80 -2.79 22.55 9.54
CA LEU A 80 -2.12 23.12 8.37
C LEU A 80 -0.81 23.80 8.75
N ASP A 81 -0.76 24.50 9.88
CA ASP A 81 0.47 25.16 10.38
C ASP A 81 1.52 24.11 10.74
N ILE A 82 1.10 23.01 11.38
CA ILE A 82 1.99 21.89 11.71
C ILE A 82 2.54 21.21 10.44
N VAL A 83 1.67 20.93 9.47
CA VAL A 83 2.07 20.36 8.16
C VAL A 83 3.07 21.29 7.47
N GLN A 84 2.81 22.60 7.46
CA GLN A 84 3.72 23.59 6.88
C GLN A 84 5.07 23.58 7.59
N ALA A 85 5.10 23.62 8.91
CA ALA A 85 6.35 23.59 9.68
C ALA A 85 7.18 22.33 9.41
N VAL A 86 6.55 21.15 9.32
CA VAL A 86 7.24 19.90 8.96
C VAL A 86 7.85 19.97 7.55
N VAL A 87 7.12 20.54 6.58
CA VAL A 87 7.61 20.72 5.20
C VAL A 87 8.78 21.72 5.18
N GLU A 88 8.70 22.81 5.93
CA GLU A 88 9.77 23.81 6.03
C GLU A 88 11.03 23.24 6.68
N VAL A 89 10.91 22.47 7.73
CA VAL A 89 12.06 21.76 8.33
C VAL A 89 12.72 20.82 7.31
N GLN A 90 11.96 20.07 6.52
CA GLN A 90 12.52 19.25 5.45
C GLN A 90 13.15 20.10 4.34
N ARG A 91 12.55 21.22 3.98
CA ARG A 91 13.08 22.17 2.99
C ARG A 91 14.46 22.70 3.42
N ASP A 92 14.59 23.14 4.66
CA ASP A 92 15.75 23.88 5.14
C ASP A 92 16.87 22.96 5.63
N HIS A 93 16.53 21.80 6.19
CA HIS A 93 17.48 20.87 6.81
C HIS A 93 17.65 19.53 6.09
N GLY A 94 16.80 19.22 5.10
CA GLY A 94 16.89 17.98 4.33
C GLY A 94 18.19 17.88 3.53
N ASN A 95 18.72 16.67 3.37
CA ASN A 95 19.98 16.44 2.67
C ASN A 95 19.85 16.83 1.19
N ARG A 96 20.72 17.73 0.72
CA ARG A 96 20.79 18.19 -0.67
C ARG A 96 22.05 17.71 -1.39
N SER A 97 23.04 17.18 -0.65
CA SER A 97 24.30 16.69 -1.22
C SER A 97 24.21 15.29 -1.78
N ASP A 98 23.39 14.41 -1.19
CA ASP A 98 23.13 13.05 -1.67
C ASP A 98 21.65 12.79 -1.87
N ARG A 99 21.22 12.77 -3.14
CA ARG A 99 19.83 12.55 -3.54
C ARG A 99 19.26 11.19 -3.10
N LYS A 100 20.11 10.19 -2.81
CA LYS A 100 19.69 8.85 -2.39
C LYS A 100 19.14 8.85 -0.97
N ILE A 101 19.63 9.76 -0.12
CA ILE A 101 19.26 9.91 1.29
C ILE A 101 18.65 11.29 1.60
N ALA A 102 17.89 11.86 0.66
CA ALA A 102 17.33 13.21 0.74
C ALA A 102 15.87 13.27 1.21
N ARG A 103 15.20 12.12 1.46
CA ARG A 103 13.83 12.10 1.99
C ARG A 103 13.79 12.37 3.49
N LEU A 104 12.62 12.80 3.98
CA LEU A 104 12.40 13.15 5.40
C LEU A 104 12.84 12.04 6.38
N LYS A 105 12.59 10.77 6.05
CA LYS A 105 12.97 9.64 6.91
C LYS A 105 14.46 9.60 7.28
N TYR A 106 15.33 10.06 6.39
CA TYR A 106 16.78 10.12 6.67
C TYR A 106 17.12 11.28 7.59
N LEU A 107 16.50 12.45 7.42
CA LEU A 107 16.66 13.57 8.34
C LEU A 107 16.26 13.16 9.78
N ILE A 108 15.08 12.50 9.92
CA ILE A 108 14.62 12.02 11.23
C ILE A 108 15.52 10.90 11.78
N HIS A 109 16.03 10.01 10.93
CA HIS A 109 16.98 8.97 11.34
C HIS A 109 18.27 9.58 11.92
N ASP A 110 18.82 10.58 11.25
CA ASP A 110 20.08 11.21 11.64
C ASP A 110 19.94 12.10 12.87
N TRP A 111 18.80 12.76 13.04
CA TRP A 111 18.54 13.68 14.15
C TRP A 111 17.94 13.03 15.39
N GLY A 112 17.17 11.96 15.22
CA GLY A 112 16.23 11.44 16.21
C GLY A 112 14.93 12.25 16.27
N MET A 113 13.90 11.63 16.85
CA MET A 113 12.55 12.25 16.93
C MET A 113 12.54 13.50 17.83
N ASP A 114 13.26 13.52 18.94
CA ASP A 114 13.24 14.64 19.89
C ASP A 114 13.79 15.93 19.27
N LYS A 115 14.94 15.84 18.58
CA LYS A 115 15.49 16.98 17.86
C LYS A 115 14.60 17.43 16.71
N PHE A 116 14.01 16.48 15.97
CA PHE A 116 13.09 16.81 14.89
C PHE A 116 11.86 17.54 15.43
N LYS A 117 11.22 17.01 16.48
CA LYS A 117 10.07 17.64 17.16
C LYS A 117 10.39 19.05 17.66
N SER A 118 11.48 19.21 18.40
CA SER A 118 11.87 20.53 18.93
C SER A 118 12.16 21.55 17.83
N THR A 119 12.66 21.10 16.66
CA THR A 119 12.86 22.00 15.51
C THR A 119 11.51 22.39 14.88
N VAL A 120 10.57 21.47 14.74
CA VAL A 120 9.20 21.79 14.27
C VAL A 120 8.53 22.81 15.21
N GLU A 121 8.67 22.63 16.52
CA GLU A 121 8.15 23.57 17.53
C GLU A 121 8.78 24.97 17.40
N GLN A 122 10.07 25.08 17.08
CA GLN A 122 10.72 26.36 16.79
C GLN A 122 10.13 27.07 15.57
N TYR A 123 9.82 26.33 14.49
CA TYR A 123 9.18 26.89 13.29
C TYR A 123 7.74 27.32 13.57
N LEU A 124 7.01 26.59 14.40
CA LEU A 124 5.66 26.93 14.83
C LEU A 124 5.59 28.09 15.83
N GLY A 125 6.65 28.31 16.63
CA GLY A 125 6.64 29.23 17.76
C GLY A 125 5.82 28.77 18.97
N THR A 126 5.40 27.49 18.99
CA THR A 126 4.63 26.87 20.09
C THR A 126 4.98 25.40 20.24
N THR A 127 4.63 24.81 21.40
CA THR A 127 4.83 23.39 21.67
C THR A 127 3.74 22.53 21.02
N LEU A 128 4.14 21.33 20.58
CA LEU A 128 3.25 20.32 20.02
C LEU A 128 2.56 19.53 21.14
N GLN A 129 1.25 19.31 21.00
CA GLN A 129 0.50 18.42 21.88
C GLN A 129 0.95 16.96 21.68
N PRO A 130 1.02 16.14 22.75
CA PRO A 130 1.30 14.72 22.60
C PRO A 130 0.30 14.05 21.64
N ALA A 131 0.77 13.09 20.86
CA ALA A 131 -0.11 12.27 20.06
C ALA A 131 -1.06 11.46 20.96
N THR A 132 -2.27 11.20 20.46
CA THR A 132 -3.28 10.37 21.14
C THR A 132 -3.07 8.89 20.82
N GLU A 133 -3.84 8.01 21.48
CA GLU A 133 -3.85 6.58 21.21
C GLU A 133 -4.57 6.22 19.90
N ALA A 134 -5.38 7.15 19.34
CA ALA A 134 -6.10 6.89 18.09
C ALA A 134 -5.13 6.46 16.97
N ASP A 135 -5.53 5.40 16.25
CA ASP A 135 -4.71 4.80 15.19
C ASP A 135 -5.60 4.20 14.10
N VAL A 136 -4.99 3.71 13.03
CA VAL A 136 -5.69 2.94 12.01
C VAL A 136 -6.10 1.58 12.56
N ILE A 137 -7.34 1.19 12.32
CA ILE A 137 -7.95 -0.04 12.83
C ILE A 137 -8.44 -0.96 11.72
N GLU A 138 -8.67 -0.43 10.51
CA GLU A 138 -9.18 -1.21 9.38
C GLU A 138 -8.55 -0.73 8.06
N HIS A 139 -8.74 -1.53 7.04
CA HIS A 139 -8.25 -1.32 5.69
C HIS A 139 -9.29 -1.86 4.71
N ASP A 140 -9.91 -0.96 3.94
CA ASP A 140 -10.90 -1.32 2.94
C ASP A 140 -10.33 -1.17 1.51
N ASP A 141 -10.76 -2.04 0.59
CA ASP A 141 -10.44 -1.93 -0.84
C ASP A 141 -11.51 -1.17 -1.63
N HIS A 142 -12.66 -0.88 -1.02
CA HIS A 142 -13.83 -0.20 -1.58
C HIS A 142 -14.47 -0.90 -2.79
N MET A 143 -14.27 -2.20 -2.94
CA MET A 143 -14.78 -2.95 -4.10
C MET A 143 -16.25 -3.34 -3.92
N GLY A 144 -17.00 -3.28 -5.05
CA GLY A 144 -18.43 -3.56 -5.06
C GLY A 144 -19.30 -2.35 -4.76
N TRP A 145 -20.57 -2.59 -4.41
CA TRP A 145 -21.55 -1.53 -4.15
C TRP A 145 -21.54 -1.01 -2.73
N HIS A 146 -21.50 0.33 -2.60
CA HIS A 146 -21.58 1.02 -1.32
C HIS A 146 -22.50 2.24 -1.42
N ALA A 147 -23.32 2.49 -0.35
CA ALA A 147 -24.12 3.69 -0.25
C ALA A 147 -23.25 4.91 0.06
N GLN A 148 -23.47 6.04 -0.63
CA GLN A 148 -22.73 7.30 -0.39
C GLN A 148 -23.30 8.15 0.75
N GLY A 149 -24.48 7.81 1.30
CA GLY A 149 -25.14 8.57 2.36
C GLY A 149 -26.02 9.72 1.85
N ASP A 150 -26.01 10.01 0.55
CA ASP A 150 -26.81 11.05 -0.12
C ASP A 150 -27.89 10.48 -1.07
N SER A 151 -28.33 9.27 -0.81
CA SER A 151 -29.25 8.48 -1.65
C SER A 151 -28.65 8.03 -2.98
N GLN A 152 -27.35 8.19 -3.16
CA GLN A 152 -26.61 7.68 -4.31
C GLN A 152 -25.66 6.54 -3.86
N TRP A 153 -25.06 5.90 -4.86
CA TRP A 153 -24.17 4.77 -4.67
C TRP A 153 -22.84 5.00 -5.38
N PHE A 154 -21.81 4.34 -4.87
CA PHE A 154 -20.61 4.12 -5.65
C PHE A 154 -20.39 2.63 -5.88
N TYR A 155 -19.76 2.33 -7.01
CA TYR A 155 -19.29 0.99 -7.35
C TYR A 155 -17.78 0.98 -7.48
N GLY A 156 -17.12 0.20 -6.63
CA GLY A 156 -15.69 -0.05 -6.74
C GLY A 156 -15.42 -1.17 -7.75
N LEU A 157 -14.74 -0.84 -8.84
CA LEU A 157 -14.35 -1.80 -9.86
C LEU A 157 -12.89 -2.21 -9.66
N ASN A 158 -12.68 -3.50 -9.39
CA ASN A 158 -11.32 -4.03 -9.31
C ASN A 158 -10.66 -4.02 -10.69
N ILE A 159 -9.48 -3.38 -10.77
CA ILE A 159 -8.67 -3.34 -11.98
C ILE A 159 -7.32 -3.99 -11.66
N GLU A 160 -7.14 -5.20 -12.15
CA GLU A 160 -5.94 -5.97 -11.86
C GLU A 160 -4.67 -5.19 -12.24
N ASN A 161 -3.85 -4.89 -11.22
CA ASN A 161 -2.61 -4.11 -11.32
C ASN A 161 -2.77 -2.73 -12.03
N GLY A 162 -4.00 -2.19 -12.08
CA GLY A 162 -4.30 -0.89 -12.68
C GLY A 162 -4.24 -0.86 -14.22
N ARG A 163 -4.23 -1.99 -14.90
CA ARG A 163 -4.12 -2.05 -16.36
C ARG A 163 -5.48 -1.95 -17.05
N ILE A 164 -5.76 -0.78 -17.63
CA ILE A 164 -6.97 -0.54 -18.44
C ILE A 164 -6.64 -0.75 -19.91
N GLN A 165 -7.06 -1.91 -20.45
CA GLN A 165 -6.88 -2.26 -21.86
C GLN A 165 -8.03 -3.13 -22.34
N ASP A 166 -8.20 -3.23 -23.64
CA ASP A 166 -9.06 -4.23 -24.27
C ASP A 166 -8.21 -5.43 -24.70
N THR A 167 -8.72 -6.63 -24.43
CA THR A 167 -8.18 -7.90 -24.89
C THR A 167 -9.26 -8.63 -25.73
N GLN A 168 -8.97 -9.82 -26.20
CA GLN A 168 -9.94 -10.63 -26.91
C GLN A 168 -11.14 -11.01 -26.04
N ASP A 169 -10.91 -11.33 -24.76
CA ASP A 169 -11.92 -11.87 -23.85
C ASP A 169 -12.50 -10.80 -22.89
N CYS A 170 -11.83 -9.66 -22.72
CA CYS A 170 -12.24 -8.59 -21.82
C CYS A 170 -12.01 -7.22 -22.46
N GLN A 171 -13.10 -6.49 -22.69
CA GLN A 171 -13.07 -5.15 -23.31
C GLN A 171 -13.23 -4.04 -22.25
N LEU A 172 -12.37 -4.07 -21.23
CA LEU A 172 -12.44 -3.17 -20.06
C LEU A 172 -12.44 -1.69 -20.47
N LYS A 173 -11.50 -1.27 -21.33
CA LYS A 173 -11.40 0.13 -21.75
C LYS A 173 -12.66 0.60 -22.50
N THR A 174 -13.23 -0.27 -23.31
CA THR A 174 -14.48 0.01 -24.04
C THR A 174 -15.66 0.11 -23.07
N ALA A 175 -15.81 -0.83 -22.13
CA ALA A 175 -16.84 -0.79 -21.09
C ALA A 175 -16.78 0.51 -20.26
N LEU A 176 -15.60 0.89 -19.78
CA LEU A 176 -15.39 2.14 -19.02
C LEU A 176 -15.84 3.37 -19.83
N ARG A 177 -15.51 3.42 -21.13
CA ARG A 177 -15.92 4.53 -22.00
C ARG A 177 -17.44 4.61 -22.15
N ILE A 178 -18.12 3.46 -22.32
CA ILE A 178 -19.59 3.39 -22.44
C ILE A 178 -20.24 3.86 -21.14
N ILE A 179 -19.78 3.36 -19.98
CA ILE A 179 -20.28 3.81 -18.67
C ILE A 179 -20.15 5.32 -18.52
N CYS A 180 -18.98 5.89 -18.83
CA CYS A 180 -18.77 7.34 -18.75
C CYS A 180 -19.69 8.14 -19.71
N GLN A 181 -20.01 7.60 -20.88
CA GLN A 181 -20.88 8.28 -21.85
C GLN A 181 -22.36 8.19 -21.48
N GLN A 182 -22.82 7.05 -20.98
CA GLN A 182 -24.22 6.77 -20.68
C GLN A 182 -24.64 7.26 -19.30
N LEU A 183 -23.89 6.87 -18.25
CA LEU A 183 -24.24 7.16 -16.85
C LEU A 183 -23.57 8.44 -16.32
N LYS A 184 -22.47 8.86 -16.93
CA LYS A 184 -21.70 10.07 -16.53
C LYS A 184 -21.34 10.11 -15.03
N PRO A 185 -20.84 9.01 -14.46
CA PRO A 185 -20.50 8.96 -13.03
C PRO A 185 -19.34 9.88 -12.70
N GLY A 186 -19.17 10.19 -11.42
CA GLY A 186 -17.88 10.62 -10.91
C GLY A 186 -16.87 9.47 -10.96
N ILE A 187 -15.59 9.77 -11.14
CA ILE A 187 -14.53 8.76 -11.17
C ILE A 187 -13.47 9.11 -10.14
N HIS A 188 -13.19 8.15 -9.22
CA HIS A 188 -12.11 8.24 -8.25
C HIS A 188 -11.15 7.08 -8.47
N LEU A 189 -9.84 7.37 -8.42
CA LEU A 189 -8.79 6.34 -8.46
C LEU A 189 -8.45 5.90 -7.03
N THR A 190 -8.33 4.60 -6.82
CA THR A 190 -7.97 4.07 -5.51
C THR A 190 -6.47 3.89 -5.34
N ALA A 191 -6.00 3.84 -4.10
CA ALA A 191 -4.62 3.52 -3.77
C ALA A 191 -4.26 2.04 -4.06
N HIS A 192 -5.26 1.21 -4.34
CA HIS A 192 -5.16 -0.21 -4.75
C HIS A 192 -5.19 -0.39 -6.26
N GLN A 193 -4.87 0.65 -7.04
CA GLN A 193 -4.80 0.61 -8.51
C GLN A 193 -6.15 0.36 -9.19
N SER A 194 -7.26 0.51 -8.49
CA SER A 194 -8.62 0.32 -8.96
C SER A 194 -9.35 1.66 -9.13
N LEU A 195 -10.63 1.67 -9.46
CA LEU A 195 -11.41 2.89 -9.57
C LEU A 195 -12.81 2.74 -8.94
N LEU A 196 -13.38 3.88 -8.55
CA LEU A 196 -14.77 3.97 -8.10
C LEU A 196 -15.58 4.77 -9.11
N PHE A 197 -16.74 4.26 -9.47
CA PHE A 197 -17.79 5.02 -10.12
C PHE A 197 -18.72 5.59 -9.05
N THR A 198 -18.76 6.88 -8.89
CA THR A 198 -19.57 7.54 -7.86
C THR A 198 -20.80 8.24 -8.46
N ASN A 199 -21.74 8.62 -7.62
CA ASN A 199 -22.99 9.31 -8.00
C ASN A 199 -23.88 8.46 -8.93
N ILE A 200 -24.00 7.17 -8.63
CA ILE A 200 -24.88 6.24 -9.36
C ILE A 200 -26.22 6.18 -8.66
N ALA A 201 -27.31 6.41 -9.41
CA ALA A 201 -28.65 6.24 -8.90
C ALA A 201 -28.96 4.74 -8.68
N GLU A 202 -29.83 4.41 -7.71
CA GLU A 202 -30.26 3.01 -7.47
C GLU A 202 -30.74 2.32 -8.75
N THR A 203 -31.45 3.06 -9.59
CA THR A 203 -32.01 2.55 -10.88
C THR A 203 -30.98 2.31 -11.96
N GLU A 204 -29.75 2.81 -11.79
CA GLU A 204 -28.66 2.70 -12.77
C GLU A 204 -27.68 1.56 -12.45
N LYS A 205 -27.77 0.94 -11.27
CA LYS A 205 -26.89 -0.14 -10.84
C LYS A 205 -26.87 -1.30 -11.84
N GLU A 206 -28.04 -1.83 -12.16
CA GLU A 206 -28.17 -2.93 -13.11
C GLU A 206 -27.60 -2.59 -14.49
N THR A 207 -27.79 -1.34 -14.96
CA THR A 207 -27.24 -0.89 -16.24
C THR A 207 -25.70 -0.89 -16.21
N LEU A 208 -25.09 -0.45 -15.12
CA LEU A 208 -23.63 -0.48 -14.95
C LEU A 208 -23.09 -1.91 -14.99
N GLU A 209 -23.69 -2.82 -14.24
CA GLU A 209 -23.31 -4.23 -14.22
C GLU A 209 -23.49 -4.90 -15.60
N GLN A 210 -24.60 -4.65 -16.27
CA GLN A 210 -24.85 -5.19 -17.62
C GLN A 210 -23.81 -4.70 -18.62
N ILE A 211 -23.38 -3.44 -18.56
CA ILE A 211 -22.31 -2.93 -19.42
C ILE A 211 -21.00 -3.68 -19.12
N LEU A 212 -20.62 -3.85 -17.87
CA LEU A 212 -19.39 -4.57 -17.48
C LEU A 212 -19.44 -6.02 -17.98
N VAL A 213 -20.47 -6.77 -17.61
CA VAL A 213 -20.61 -8.20 -17.94
C VAL A 213 -20.66 -8.43 -19.45
N SER A 214 -21.42 -7.60 -20.21
CA SER A 214 -21.52 -7.74 -21.67
C SER A 214 -20.20 -7.49 -22.41
N HIS A 215 -19.23 -6.87 -21.74
CA HIS A 215 -17.88 -6.64 -22.27
C HIS A 215 -16.84 -7.60 -21.67
N GLY A 216 -17.27 -8.68 -21.00
CA GLY A 216 -16.39 -9.68 -20.39
C GLY A 216 -15.62 -9.16 -19.17
N VAL A 217 -16.08 -8.06 -18.57
CA VAL A 217 -15.48 -7.53 -17.34
C VAL A 217 -16.11 -8.23 -16.14
N ARG A 218 -15.29 -8.89 -15.33
CA ARG A 218 -15.72 -9.54 -14.09
C ARG A 218 -16.14 -8.52 -13.05
N LEU A 219 -17.24 -8.76 -12.35
CA LEU A 219 -17.67 -7.93 -11.23
C LEU A 219 -16.71 -8.08 -10.03
N SER A 220 -16.60 -7.04 -9.22
CA SER A 220 -15.63 -7.00 -8.12
C SER A 220 -15.90 -8.05 -7.04
N GLU A 221 -17.14 -8.43 -6.86
CA GLU A 221 -17.59 -9.44 -5.91
C GLU A 221 -17.18 -10.88 -6.30
N GLU A 222 -16.84 -11.09 -7.57
CA GLU A 222 -16.42 -12.39 -8.09
C GLU A 222 -14.92 -12.65 -7.97
N TRP A 223 -14.14 -11.65 -7.52
CA TRP A 223 -12.71 -11.79 -7.34
C TRP A 223 -12.36 -12.40 -5.99
N SER A 224 -11.37 -13.30 -5.96
CA SER A 224 -10.85 -13.87 -4.73
C SER A 224 -10.20 -12.81 -3.83
N ASN A 225 -10.12 -13.08 -2.53
CA ASN A 225 -9.37 -12.23 -1.61
C ASN A 225 -7.89 -12.12 -2.00
N ALA A 226 -7.25 -13.24 -2.41
CA ALA A 226 -5.87 -13.24 -2.85
C ALA A 226 -5.63 -12.23 -3.98
N ARG A 227 -6.56 -12.11 -4.93
CA ARG A 227 -6.45 -11.20 -6.07
C ARG A 227 -6.82 -9.77 -5.71
N ARG A 228 -7.91 -9.54 -4.99
CA ARG A 228 -8.36 -8.20 -4.56
C ARG A 228 -7.31 -7.50 -3.70
N TRP A 229 -6.63 -8.23 -2.81
CA TRP A 229 -5.62 -7.69 -1.91
C TRP A 229 -4.19 -7.79 -2.45
N SER A 230 -4.02 -8.09 -3.73
CA SER A 230 -2.74 -8.07 -4.43
C SER A 230 -2.52 -6.76 -5.20
N MET A 231 -1.25 -6.36 -5.34
CA MET A 231 -0.88 -5.14 -6.05
C MET A 231 0.51 -5.28 -6.67
N ALA A 232 0.68 -4.83 -7.91
CA ALA A 232 1.97 -4.79 -8.57
C ALA A 232 2.30 -3.41 -9.16
N CYS A 233 3.56 -3.03 -9.15
CA CYS A 233 4.01 -1.86 -9.90
C CYS A 233 4.10 -2.20 -11.40
N VAL A 234 4.08 -1.17 -12.25
CA VAL A 234 4.08 -1.32 -13.70
C VAL A 234 5.28 -2.07 -14.26
N ALA A 235 6.46 -1.99 -13.66
CA ALA A 235 7.71 -2.65 -13.99
C ALA A 235 8.05 -2.70 -15.50
N TRP A 236 8.70 -3.79 -15.96
CA TRP A 236 9.01 -3.99 -17.38
C TRP A 236 7.75 -4.20 -18.23
N PRO A 237 7.82 -3.81 -19.51
CA PRO A 237 8.87 -3.01 -20.20
C PRO A 237 8.65 -1.52 -20.03
N THR A 238 7.63 -1.07 -19.30
CA THR A 238 7.20 0.33 -19.23
C THR A 238 8.15 1.19 -18.37
N CYS A 239 8.63 0.63 -17.24
CA CYS A 239 9.49 1.36 -16.31
C CYS A 239 10.98 1.10 -16.58
N GLY A 240 11.70 2.12 -17.02
CA GLY A 240 13.16 2.04 -17.27
C GLY A 240 14.01 1.84 -16.00
N LEU A 241 13.44 1.94 -14.82
CA LEU A 241 14.13 1.68 -13.54
C LEU A 241 13.94 0.24 -13.05
N SER A 242 13.09 -0.54 -13.72
CA SER A 242 12.78 -1.90 -13.29
C SER A 242 13.93 -2.86 -13.59
N ILE A 243 14.13 -3.80 -12.67
CA ILE A 243 15.13 -4.88 -12.77
C ILE A 243 14.48 -6.14 -13.33
N THR A 244 13.19 -6.34 -13.06
CA THR A 244 12.40 -7.50 -13.49
C THR A 244 10.93 -7.15 -13.66
N GLU A 245 10.11 -8.13 -14.05
CA GLU A 245 8.64 -7.99 -14.16
C GLU A 245 7.96 -7.80 -12.79
N SER A 246 6.75 -7.30 -12.83
CA SER A 246 5.85 -7.21 -11.68
C SER A 246 4.39 -7.31 -12.15
N GLU A 247 3.82 -6.28 -12.76
CA GLU A 247 2.44 -6.22 -13.25
C GLU A 247 2.03 -7.43 -14.10
N ARG A 248 2.92 -7.89 -14.98
CA ARG A 248 2.63 -8.99 -15.89
C ARG A 248 2.92 -10.37 -15.32
N ALA A 249 3.76 -10.43 -14.28
CA ALA A 249 4.10 -11.70 -13.62
C ALA A 249 3.12 -12.05 -12.51
N LEU A 250 2.63 -11.05 -11.78
CA LEU A 250 1.78 -11.29 -10.60
C LEU A 250 0.48 -12.03 -10.92
N PRO A 251 -0.29 -11.74 -12.00
CA PRO A 251 -1.54 -12.43 -12.26
C PRO A 251 -1.41 -13.96 -12.32
N GLY A 252 -0.41 -14.48 -13.06
CA GLY A 252 -0.18 -15.92 -13.13
C GLY A 252 0.26 -16.54 -11.80
N MET A 253 0.99 -15.80 -10.98
CA MET A 253 1.34 -16.25 -9.62
C MET A 253 0.10 -16.32 -8.72
N ILE A 254 -0.84 -15.39 -8.89
CA ILE A 254 -2.11 -15.41 -8.15
C ILE A 254 -2.98 -16.57 -8.62
N ASP A 255 -3.06 -16.87 -9.93
CA ASP A 255 -3.80 -18.04 -10.45
C ASP A 255 -3.33 -19.34 -9.76
N GLU A 256 -2.01 -19.55 -9.68
CA GLU A 256 -1.44 -20.73 -9.01
C GLU A 256 -1.72 -20.72 -7.49
N LEU A 257 -1.65 -19.55 -6.87
CA LEU A 257 -1.89 -19.40 -5.43
C LEU A 257 -3.36 -19.61 -5.06
N GLU A 258 -4.31 -19.12 -5.86
CA GLU A 258 -5.74 -19.35 -5.70
C GLU A 258 -6.06 -20.85 -5.66
N ILE A 259 -5.54 -21.62 -6.62
CA ILE A 259 -5.70 -23.07 -6.67
C ILE A 259 -5.13 -23.76 -5.42
N ALA A 260 -3.95 -23.34 -4.98
CA ALA A 260 -3.31 -23.91 -3.80
C ALA A 260 -4.09 -23.60 -2.50
N LEU A 261 -4.57 -22.34 -2.36
CA LEU A 261 -5.37 -21.92 -1.19
C LEU A 261 -6.73 -22.63 -1.15
N GLU A 262 -7.38 -22.82 -2.28
CA GLU A 262 -8.63 -23.59 -2.39
C GLU A 262 -8.41 -25.03 -1.91
N ASN A 263 -7.38 -25.72 -2.40
CA ASN A 263 -7.02 -27.09 -2.00
C ASN A 263 -6.68 -27.19 -0.50
N MET A 264 -6.21 -26.11 0.11
CA MET A 264 -5.95 -26.03 1.55
C MET A 264 -7.19 -25.66 2.38
N GLY A 265 -8.30 -25.22 1.76
CA GLY A 265 -9.46 -24.66 2.45
C GLY A 265 -9.18 -23.26 3.04
N LEU A 266 -8.31 -22.50 2.41
CA LEU A 266 -7.91 -21.13 2.77
C LEU A 266 -8.30 -20.09 1.71
N ALA A 267 -9.25 -20.39 0.81
CA ALA A 267 -9.67 -19.49 -0.26
C ALA A 267 -10.19 -18.13 0.26
N GLU A 268 -10.83 -18.13 1.43
CA GLU A 268 -11.37 -16.92 2.07
C GLU A 268 -10.36 -16.16 2.92
N GLU A 269 -9.11 -16.62 3.01
CA GLU A 269 -8.10 -15.95 3.83
C GLU A 269 -7.76 -14.57 3.23
N LYS A 270 -7.77 -13.55 4.10
CA LYS A 270 -7.42 -12.17 3.73
C LYS A 270 -5.97 -11.89 4.07
N PHE A 271 -5.16 -11.65 3.07
CA PHE A 271 -3.75 -11.24 3.21
C PHE A 271 -3.37 -10.29 2.08
N THR A 272 -2.39 -9.44 2.33
CA THR A 272 -1.87 -8.50 1.33
C THR A 272 -0.64 -9.08 0.65
N LEU A 273 -0.62 -9.08 -0.69
CA LEU A 273 0.53 -9.46 -1.49
C LEU A 273 0.93 -8.32 -2.42
N ARG A 274 2.16 -7.82 -2.32
CA ARG A 274 2.60 -6.68 -3.10
C ARG A 274 3.92 -6.94 -3.81
N MET A 275 3.97 -6.64 -5.10
CA MET A 275 5.10 -6.95 -5.96
C MET A 275 5.67 -5.71 -6.62
N THR A 276 7.00 -5.56 -6.62
CA THR A 276 7.69 -4.50 -7.34
C THR A 276 8.86 -5.04 -8.16
N GLY A 277 9.03 -4.49 -9.36
CA GLY A 277 10.13 -4.88 -10.25
C GLY A 277 11.51 -4.33 -9.84
N CYS A 278 11.59 -3.51 -8.79
CA CYS A 278 12.86 -2.98 -8.26
C CYS A 278 12.68 -2.45 -6.82
N PRO A 279 13.77 -2.20 -6.06
CA PRO A 279 13.72 -1.73 -4.67
C PRO A 279 13.16 -0.32 -4.45
N ASN A 280 12.76 0.42 -5.48
CA ASN A 280 12.07 1.70 -5.30
C ASN A 280 10.74 1.57 -4.55
N GLY A 281 10.15 0.36 -4.47
CA GLY A 281 9.03 0.06 -3.60
C GLY A 281 7.73 0.76 -4.00
N CYS A 282 7.45 0.91 -5.30
CA CYS A 282 6.30 1.68 -5.78
C CYS A 282 4.95 1.07 -5.37
N ALA A 283 4.85 -0.26 -5.28
CA ALA A 283 3.68 -0.95 -4.76
C ALA A 283 3.76 -1.24 -3.24
N ARG A 284 4.59 -0.53 -2.51
CA ARG A 284 4.73 -0.64 -1.05
C ARG A 284 4.99 -2.07 -0.54
N PRO A 285 6.07 -2.75 -1.02
CA PRO A 285 6.28 -4.17 -0.77
C PRO A 285 6.93 -4.50 0.58
N TYR A 286 7.24 -3.51 1.41
CA TYR A 286 8.01 -3.72 2.65
C TYR A 286 7.16 -3.75 3.92
N ASN A 287 5.84 -3.60 3.81
CA ASN A 287 4.91 -3.59 4.95
C ASN A 287 3.68 -4.53 4.80
N PRO A 288 3.43 -5.21 3.65
CA PRO A 288 2.33 -6.17 3.54
C PRO A 288 2.66 -7.50 4.23
N ASP A 289 1.67 -8.38 4.32
CA ASP A 289 1.87 -9.76 4.77
C ASP A 289 2.94 -10.47 3.93
N ILE A 290 2.89 -10.28 2.59
CA ILE A 290 3.83 -10.84 1.62
C ILE A 290 4.31 -9.74 0.67
N GLY A 291 5.63 -9.55 0.59
CA GLY A 291 6.25 -8.59 -0.32
C GLY A 291 7.25 -9.24 -1.28
N LEU A 292 7.18 -8.88 -2.55
CA LEU A 292 8.11 -9.32 -3.59
C LEU A 292 8.84 -8.12 -4.18
N VAL A 293 10.17 -8.13 -4.13
CA VAL A 293 11.00 -7.03 -4.62
C VAL A 293 11.99 -7.55 -5.65
N GLY A 294 11.92 -7.02 -6.87
CA GLY A 294 12.83 -7.38 -7.96
C GLY A 294 14.29 -7.18 -7.58
N ARG A 295 15.10 -8.24 -7.73
CA ARG A 295 16.49 -8.31 -7.33
C ARG A 295 17.45 -8.54 -8.50
N ALA A 296 17.04 -9.39 -9.43
CA ALA A 296 17.69 -9.68 -10.71
C ALA A 296 16.61 -10.10 -11.72
N LYS A 297 16.96 -10.31 -12.98
CA LYS A 297 16.00 -10.79 -13.99
C LYS A 297 15.32 -12.08 -13.52
N ASN A 298 13.99 -12.07 -13.42
CA ASN A 298 13.15 -13.17 -12.93
C ASN A 298 13.54 -13.69 -11.53
N LYS A 299 14.13 -12.81 -10.69
CA LYS A 299 14.46 -13.14 -9.30
C LYS A 299 14.01 -12.03 -8.36
N TYR A 300 13.50 -12.42 -7.20
CA TYR A 300 12.92 -11.53 -6.20
C TYR A 300 13.49 -11.79 -4.81
N THR A 301 13.52 -10.73 -4.01
CA THR A 301 13.58 -10.88 -2.56
C THR A 301 12.16 -11.05 -2.04
N LEU A 302 11.90 -12.13 -1.31
CA LEU A 302 10.62 -12.40 -0.64
C LEU A 302 10.67 -11.87 0.79
N TYR A 303 9.73 -10.99 1.10
CA TYR A 303 9.50 -10.43 2.43
C TYR A 303 8.20 -11.03 3.00
N VAL A 304 8.18 -11.30 4.31
CA VAL A 304 6.99 -11.74 5.04
C VAL A 304 6.93 -11.08 6.42
N GLY A 305 5.79 -11.15 7.08
CA GLY A 305 5.66 -10.70 8.47
C GLY A 305 5.35 -9.21 8.64
N GLY A 306 4.95 -8.51 7.59
CA GLY A 306 4.28 -7.22 7.71
C GLY A 306 2.86 -7.34 8.26
N THR A 307 2.02 -6.34 8.07
CA THR A 307 0.61 -6.37 8.49
C THR A 307 -0.31 -5.87 7.38
N ARG A 308 -1.54 -6.36 7.37
CA ARG A 308 -2.58 -5.84 6.47
C ARG A 308 -2.78 -4.33 6.65
N LEU A 309 -2.69 -3.84 7.88
CA LEU A 309 -2.78 -2.41 8.20
C LEU A 309 -1.52 -1.61 7.83
N GLY A 310 -0.44 -2.27 7.40
CA GLY A 310 0.80 -1.59 6.99
C GLY A 310 1.58 -0.93 8.13
N THR A 311 1.30 -1.31 9.38
CA THR A 311 1.88 -0.72 10.61
C THR A 311 3.19 -1.36 11.05
N ARG A 312 3.61 -2.44 10.40
CA ARG A 312 4.86 -3.16 10.66
C ARG A 312 5.60 -3.45 9.37
N LEU A 313 6.93 -3.27 9.37
CA LEU A 313 7.77 -3.69 8.26
C LEU A 313 7.89 -5.23 8.23
N ALA A 314 7.76 -5.79 7.04
CA ALA A 314 8.09 -7.17 6.76
C ALA A 314 9.61 -7.39 6.82
N PHE A 315 10.05 -8.58 7.16
CA PHE A 315 11.45 -8.97 7.12
C PHE A 315 11.78 -9.81 5.88
N VAL A 316 13.04 -9.85 5.51
CA VAL A 316 13.52 -10.71 4.40
C VAL A 316 13.39 -12.17 4.83
N HIS A 317 12.53 -12.93 4.15
CA HIS A 317 12.45 -14.36 4.31
C HIS A 317 13.51 -15.04 3.45
N ARG A 318 13.53 -14.73 2.15
CA ARG A 318 14.55 -15.27 1.22
C ARG A 318 14.95 -14.22 0.19
N ASP A 319 16.23 -14.20 -0.17
CA ASP A 319 16.74 -13.39 -1.28
C ASP A 319 16.93 -14.25 -2.54
N MET A 320 16.94 -13.62 -3.70
CA MET A 320 17.20 -14.26 -5.00
C MET A 320 16.28 -15.44 -5.36
N VAL A 321 15.05 -15.46 -4.87
CA VAL A 321 14.04 -16.46 -5.22
C VAL A 321 13.68 -16.32 -6.70
N SER A 322 13.83 -17.39 -7.49
CA SER A 322 13.41 -17.39 -8.89
C SER A 322 11.89 -17.30 -9.02
N SER A 323 11.40 -16.68 -10.08
CA SER A 323 9.97 -16.47 -10.36
C SER A 323 9.13 -17.74 -10.18
N GLU A 324 9.65 -18.89 -10.67
CA GLU A 324 9.03 -20.21 -10.59
C GLU A 324 8.95 -20.79 -9.16
N ASN A 325 9.83 -20.33 -8.25
CA ASN A 325 9.87 -20.79 -6.87
C ASN A 325 9.11 -19.89 -5.89
N VAL A 326 8.61 -18.72 -6.34
CA VAL A 326 7.88 -17.77 -5.47
C VAL A 326 6.63 -18.42 -4.91
N VAL A 327 5.74 -18.93 -5.77
CA VAL A 327 4.48 -19.55 -5.34
C VAL A 327 4.72 -20.80 -4.50
N PRO A 328 5.58 -21.76 -4.89
CA PRO A 328 5.93 -22.91 -4.04
C PRO A 328 6.37 -22.52 -2.62
N VAL A 329 7.19 -21.48 -2.46
CA VAL A 329 7.61 -21.02 -1.12
C VAL A 329 6.42 -20.46 -0.33
N ILE A 330 5.61 -19.61 -0.96
CA ILE A 330 4.41 -19.02 -0.32
C ILE A 330 3.42 -20.12 0.09
N VAL A 331 3.18 -21.12 -0.77
CA VAL A 331 2.30 -22.26 -0.47
C VAL A 331 2.80 -23.02 0.77
N LYS A 332 4.11 -23.29 0.86
CA LYS A 332 4.67 -23.93 2.06
C LYS A 332 4.46 -23.12 3.34
N LEU A 333 4.56 -21.79 3.26
CA LEU A 333 4.28 -20.93 4.39
C LEU A 333 2.79 -20.98 4.79
N PHE A 334 1.86 -21.06 3.81
CA PHE A 334 0.44 -21.25 4.09
C PHE A 334 0.10 -22.64 4.63
N GLU A 335 0.80 -23.70 4.20
CA GLU A 335 0.68 -25.03 4.81
C GLU A 335 1.04 -24.98 6.30
N PHE A 336 2.12 -24.28 6.65
CA PHE A 336 2.53 -24.10 8.04
C PHE A 336 1.54 -23.21 8.80
N PHE A 337 1.10 -22.11 8.21
CA PHE A 337 0.06 -21.24 8.77
C PHE A 337 -1.21 -22.02 9.11
N LYS A 338 -1.71 -22.85 8.18
CA LYS A 338 -2.90 -23.66 8.39
C LYS A 338 -2.81 -24.56 9.63
N THR A 339 -1.63 -25.12 9.91
CA THR A 339 -1.45 -26.10 11.00
C THR A 339 -1.10 -25.50 12.34
N ASP A 340 -0.51 -24.31 12.38
CA ASP A 340 0.11 -23.75 13.60
C ASP A 340 -0.36 -22.32 13.94
N ARG A 341 -1.30 -21.73 13.17
CA ARG A 341 -1.84 -20.42 13.50
C ARG A 341 -2.64 -20.43 14.78
N GLN A 342 -2.57 -19.34 15.52
CA GLN A 342 -3.43 -19.08 16.67
C GLN A 342 -4.83 -18.59 16.20
N GLN A 343 -5.79 -18.59 17.14
CA GLN A 343 -7.12 -18.07 16.83
C GLN A 343 -7.05 -16.61 16.36
N ASP A 344 -7.75 -16.30 15.27
CA ASP A 344 -7.83 -14.97 14.65
C ASP A 344 -6.47 -14.35 14.20
N GLU A 345 -5.40 -15.15 14.20
CA GLU A 345 -4.07 -14.69 13.77
C GLU A 345 -4.02 -14.51 12.26
N THR A 346 -3.58 -13.32 11.81
CA THR A 346 -3.35 -13.03 10.39
C THR A 346 -2.08 -13.72 9.89
N PHE A 347 -1.95 -13.90 8.57
CA PHE A 347 -0.77 -14.52 7.99
C PHE A 347 0.53 -13.76 8.31
N GLY A 348 0.49 -12.42 8.27
CA GLY A 348 1.65 -11.60 8.59
C GLY A 348 2.04 -11.68 10.06
N ASP A 349 1.06 -11.72 10.97
CA ASP A 349 1.32 -11.89 12.42
C ASP A 349 1.90 -13.25 12.72
N PHE A 350 1.36 -14.31 12.10
CA PHE A 350 1.91 -15.65 12.18
C PHE A 350 3.38 -15.69 11.74
N CYS A 351 3.71 -15.15 10.57
CA CYS A 351 5.08 -15.12 10.10
C CYS A 351 6.01 -14.35 11.07
N ASN A 352 5.53 -13.23 11.62
CA ASN A 352 6.29 -12.45 12.57
C ASN A 352 6.50 -13.19 13.90
N ARG A 353 5.48 -13.90 14.41
CA ARG A 353 5.56 -14.70 15.63
C ARG A 353 6.52 -15.88 15.47
N GLN A 354 6.45 -16.59 14.35
CA GLN A 354 7.33 -17.75 14.08
C GLN A 354 8.79 -17.34 13.91
N GLY A 355 9.04 -16.16 13.36
CA GLY A 355 10.38 -15.68 13.05
C GLY A 355 11.05 -16.39 11.87
N ASN A 356 12.03 -15.73 11.27
CA ASN A 356 12.57 -16.20 9.99
C ASN A 356 13.29 -17.57 10.07
N GLU A 357 13.96 -17.88 11.16
CA GLU A 357 14.69 -19.17 11.31
C GLU A 357 13.72 -20.36 11.25
N THR A 358 12.59 -20.29 11.95
CA THR A 358 11.54 -21.31 11.92
C THR A 358 10.95 -21.46 10.53
N LEU A 359 10.59 -20.33 9.89
CA LEU A 359 10.02 -20.32 8.54
C LEU A 359 11.00 -20.89 7.50
N LEU A 360 12.30 -20.58 7.60
CA LEU A 360 13.33 -21.15 6.74
C LEU A 360 13.44 -22.65 6.88
N THR A 361 13.36 -23.19 8.10
CA THR A 361 13.38 -24.63 8.35
C THR A 361 12.20 -25.32 7.67
N PHE A 362 11.01 -24.74 7.78
CA PHE A 362 9.80 -25.31 7.16
C PHE A 362 9.85 -25.27 5.63
N THR A 363 10.44 -24.22 5.05
CA THR A 363 10.57 -24.07 3.59
C THR A 363 11.87 -24.68 3.02
N ALA A 364 12.68 -25.39 3.82
CA ALA A 364 13.98 -25.94 3.41
C ALA A 364 13.89 -27.03 2.31
N SER A 365 12.73 -27.71 2.17
CA SER A 365 12.51 -28.75 1.16
C SER A 365 12.42 -28.22 -0.28
N ILE A 366 12.26 -26.91 -0.47
CA ILE A 366 12.23 -26.30 -1.81
C ILE A 366 13.68 -26.10 -2.27
N ALA A 367 14.07 -26.83 -3.31
CA ALA A 367 15.39 -26.65 -3.93
C ALA A 367 15.43 -25.32 -4.69
N PHE A 368 16.42 -24.49 -4.37
CA PHE A 368 16.71 -23.25 -5.11
C PHE A 368 17.90 -23.53 -6.02
N ASN A 369 17.63 -23.60 -7.34
CA ASN A 369 18.68 -23.69 -8.36
C ASN A 369 19.22 -22.30 -8.73
#